data_52196f9f53ff9aa5a79f88a2cc29f8b4
#
_entry.id   52196f9f53ff9aa5a79f88a2cc29f8b4
#
_cell.length_a   1.000
_cell.length_b   1.000
_cell.length_c   1.000
_cell.angle_alpha   90.00
_cell.angle_beta   90.00
_cell.angle_gamma   90.00
#
_symmetry.space_group_name_H-M   'P 1'
#
loop_
_entity.id
_entity.type
_entity.pdbx_description
1 polymer ?
#
loop_
_entity_poly.entity_id
_entity_poly.type
_entity_poly.pdbx_seq_one_letter_code
_entity_poly.pdbx_strand_id
1 'polypeptide(L)'
;DKKQLIIDAAIQAPTAGNMTLYSIIDVRNQGIKDKLAQSCDNQPFIAKAPIVLIFVADYQKWYDAFKYYQKDNEVRKPDTGDFLLAYSDALIAAQNAVVAGESMGIGSCFIGDIIEQYEFHRDLFNLPRYTVPVAMLVMGYPAKGQLKRKKPVRFDSKYVVSVDQYEHFNDEKIAA
;
A
#
# COMPACT_ATOMS: atom_id res chain seq x y z
N ASP A 1 -6.71 10.75 18.58
CA ASP A 1 -6.41 9.32 18.44
C ASP A 1 -5.24 9.16 17.46
N LYS A 2 -4.17 8.42 17.86
CA LYS A 2 -2.97 8.21 17.04
C LYS A 2 -3.28 7.54 15.69
N LYS A 3 -4.22 6.61 15.65
CA LYS A 3 -4.65 5.98 14.40
C LYS A 3 -5.24 7.01 13.43
N GLN A 4 -6.05 7.92 13.91
CA GLN A 4 -6.60 8.98 13.06
C GLN A 4 -5.51 9.89 12.52
N LEU A 5 -4.53 10.27 13.33
CA LEU A 5 -3.36 11.07 12.86
C LEU A 5 -2.56 10.35 11.77
N ILE A 6 -2.41 9.03 11.87
CA ILE A 6 -1.76 8.21 10.83
C ILE A 6 -2.57 8.24 9.53
N ILE A 7 -3.89 8.08 9.61
CA ILE A 7 -4.78 8.12 8.44
C ILE A 7 -4.78 9.53 7.81
N ASP A 8 -4.87 10.58 8.63
CA ASP A 8 -4.83 11.96 8.17
C ASP A 8 -3.51 12.27 7.46
N ALA A 9 -2.38 11.80 8.01
CA ALA A 9 -1.08 11.93 7.37
C ALA A 9 -1.00 11.16 6.03
N ALA A 10 -1.58 9.96 5.95
CA ALA A 10 -1.68 9.21 4.69
C ALA A 10 -2.43 10.01 3.62
N ILE A 11 -3.54 10.64 4.00
CA ILE A 11 -4.37 11.44 3.09
C ILE A 11 -3.65 12.71 2.60
N GLN A 12 -2.71 13.24 3.36
CA GLN A 12 -1.89 14.39 2.97
C GLN A 12 -0.70 14.04 2.08
N ALA A 13 -0.51 12.77 1.74
CA ALA A 13 0.52 12.35 0.78
C ALA A 13 0.28 12.97 -0.61
N PRO A 14 1.34 13.29 -1.38
CA PRO A 14 1.16 13.77 -2.75
C PRO A 14 0.49 12.70 -3.63
N THR A 15 -0.35 13.15 -4.55
CA THR A 15 -1.06 12.27 -5.49
C THR A 15 -0.99 12.79 -6.93
N ALA A 16 -1.10 11.91 -7.90
CA ALA A 16 -1.12 12.27 -9.31
C ALA A 16 -2.27 13.25 -9.61
N GLY A 17 -1.93 14.44 -10.12
CA GLY A 17 -2.91 15.47 -10.43
C GLY A 17 -3.81 15.90 -9.26
N ASN A 18 -3.41 15.65 -8.02
CA ASN A 18 -4.21 15.85 -6.81
C ASN A 18 -5.54 15.06 -6.82
N MET A 19 -5.57 13.94 -7.52
CA MET A 19 -6.80 13.15 -7.72
C MET A 19 -7.10 12.16 -6.58
N THR A 20 -6.12 11.87 -5.72
CA THR A 20 -6.28 10.88 -4.64
C THR A 20 -6.79 9.53 -5.18
N LEU A 21 -6.02 8.93 -6.09
CA LEU A 21 -6.39 7.71 -6.83
C LEU A 21 -6.29 6.44 -5.96
N TYR A 22 -6.59 6.54 -4.68
CA TYR A 22 -6.56 5.42 -3.73
C TYR A 22 -7.70 5.50 -2.73
N SER A 23 -7.99 4.38 -2.12
CA SER A 23 -8.86 4.26 -0.93
C SER A 23 -8.13 3.53 0.19
N ILE A 24 -8.52 3.80 1.44
CA ILE A 24 -7.96 3.15 2.62
C ILE A 24 -9.09 2.42 3.34
N ILE A 25 -8.90 1.12 3.62
CA ILE A 25 -9.84 0.32 4.41
C ILE A 25 -9.25 0.12 5.81
N ASP A 26 -9.88 0.68 6.84
CA ASP A 26 -9.54 0.44 8.25
C ASP A 26 -10.21 -0.87 8.73
N VAL A 27 -9.43 -1.94 8.81
CA VAL A 27 -9.93 -3.27 9.16
C VAL A 27 -10.06 -3.39 10.68
N ARG A 28 -11.30 -3.37 11.17
CA ARG A 28 -11.62 -3.47 12.62
C ARG A 28 -12.19 -4.83 13.01
N ASN A 29 -12.84 -5.51 12.09
CA ASN A 29 -13.48 -6.81 12.35
C ASN A 29 -12.42 -7.89 12.55
N GLN A 30 -12.47 -8.58 13.71
CA GLN A 30 -11.50 -9.63 14.05
C GLN A 30 -11.56 -10.80 13.08
N GLY A 31 -12.75 -11.24 12.66
CA GLY A 31 -12.88 -12.34 11.70
C GLY A 31 -12.28 -12.02 10.32
N ILE A 32 -12.27 -10.74 9.90
CA ILE A 32 -11.55 -10.31 8.69
C ILE A 32 -10.04 -10.35 8.93
N LYS A 33 -9.54 -9.86 10.08
CA LYS A 33 -8.11 -9.93 10.43
C LYS A 33 -7.60 -11.37 10.49
N ASP A 34 -8.41 -12.31 11.02
CA ASP A 34 -8.07 -13.73 11.08
C ASP A 34 -7.94 -14.33 9.68
N LYS A 35 -8.87 -14.01 8.77
CA LYS A 35 -8.79 -14.41 7.36
C LYS A 35 -7.56 -13.84 6.66
N LEU A 36 -7.25 -12.57 6.89
CA LEU A 36 -6.04 -11.93 6.35
C LEU A 36 -4.76 -12.60 6.87
N ALA A 37 -4.71 -12.94 8.16
CA ALA A 37 -3.57 -13.65 8.72
C ALA A 37 -3.34 -15.01 8.05
N GLN A 38 -4.41 -15.71 7.68
CA GLN A 38 -4.35 -17.01 6.98
C GLN A 38 -3.95 -16.82 5.52
N SER A 39 -4.62 -15.93 4.79
CA SER A 39 -4.41 -15.74 3.35
C SER A 39 -3.08 -15.06 3.03
N CYS A 40 -2.52 -14.30 3.98
CA CYS A 40 -1.21 -13.68 3.85
C CYS A 40 -0.15 -14.52 4.59
N ASP A 41 0.14 -15.69 4.07
CA ASP A 41 1.20 -16.62 4.47
C ASP A 41 1.16 -17.07 5.94
N ASN A 42 -0.05 -17.27 6.49
CA ASN A 42 -0.26 -17.72 7.87
C ASN A 42 0.51 -16.87 8.91
N GLN A 43 0.43 -15.56 8.81
CA GLN A 43 1.13 -14.62 9.67
C GLN A 43 0.25 -14.15 10.85
N PRO A 44 0.30 -14.80 12.02
CA PRO A 44 -0.65 -14.54 13.11
C PRO A 44 -0.52 -13.16 13.75
N PHE A 45 0.58 -12.42 13.52
CA PHE A 45 0.72 -11.07 14.01
C PHE A 45 -0.23 -10.08 13.30
N ILE A 46 -0.69 -10.39 12.09
CA ILE A 46 -1.69 -9.59 11.36
C ILE A 46 -3.00 -9.55 12.16
N ALA A 47 -3.47 -10.72 12.60
CA ALA A 47 -4.71 -10.82 13.40
C ALA A 47 -4.60 -10.09 14.75
N LYS A 48 -3.39 -10.01 15.32
CA LYS A 48 -3.11 -9.38 16.63
C LYS A 48 -2.82 -7.88 16.54
N ALA A 49 -2.57 -7.36 15.34
CA ALA A 49 -2.19 -5.96 15.17
C ALA A 49 -3.35 -5.02 15.57
N PRO A 50 -3.09 -3.98 16.38
CA PRO A 50 -4.11 -3.00 16.77
C PRO A 50 -4.60 -2.15 15.59
N ILE A 51 -3.74 -1.92 14.59
CA ILE A 51 -4.06 -1.15 13.38
C ILE A 51 -3.75 -2.03 12.17
N VAL A 52 -4.75 -2.21 11.31
CA VAL A 52 -4.63 -2.91 10.02
C VAL A 52 -5.31 -2.04 8.97
N LEU A 53 -4.53 -1.52 8.03
CA LEU A 53 -4.98 -0.67 6.94
C LEU A 53 -4.68 -1.35 5.60
N ILE A 54 -5.69 -1.43 4.73
CA ILE A 54 -5.49 -1.87 3.34
C ILE A 54 -5.49 -0.63 2.46
N PHE A 55 -4.41 -0.46 1.73
CA PHE A 55 -4.30 0.58 0.71
C PHE A 55 -4.70 -0.01 -0.63
N VAL A 56 -5.67 0.62 -1.27
CA VAL A 56 -6.32 0.15 -2.50
C VAL A 56 -6.04 1.17 -3.59
N ALA A 57 -5.46 0.76 -4.70
CA ALA A 57 -5.49 1.54 -5.93
C ALA A 57 -6.94 1.66 -6.38
N ASP A 58 -7.44 2.86 -6.53
CA ASP A 58 -8.87 3.11 -6.73
C ASP A 58 -9.11 4.18 -7.81
N TYR A 59 -9.31 3.71 -9.03
CA TYR A 59 -9.77 4.54 -10.12
C TYR A 59 -11.29 4.50 -10.30
N GLN A 60 -11.99 3.58 -9.62
CA GLN A 60 -13.43 3.39 -9.76
C GLN A 60 -14.22 4.66 -9.44
N LYS A 61 -13.89 5.34 -8.35
CA LYS A 61 -14.58 6.57 -7.94
C LYS A 61 -14.51 7.67 -9.00
N TRP A 62 -13.39 7.80 -9.71
CA TRP A 62 -13.25 8.77 -10.79
C TRP A 62 -13.97 8.33 -12.05
N TYR A 63 -13.90 7.04 -12.40
CA TYR A 63 -14.67 6.51 -13.51
C TYR A 63 -16.17 6.72 -13.33
N ASP A 64 -16.69 6.47 -12.13
CA ASP A 64 -18.09 6.68 -11.79
C ASP A 64 -18.46 8.17 -11.78
N ALA A 65 -17.59 9.04 -11.26
CA ALA A 65 -17.78 10.49 -11.31
C ALA A 65 -17.84 11.00 -12.75
N PHE A 66 -16.90 10.59 -13.61
CA PHE A 66 -16.92 10.97 -15.02
C PHE A 66 -18.18 10.49 -15.72
N LYS A 67 -18.62 9.26 -15.51
CA LYS A 67 -19.88 8.76 -16.05
C LYS A 67 -21.08 9.58 -15.60
N TYR A 68 -21.11 9.96 -14.32
CA TYR A 68 -22.21 10.77 -13.79
C TYR A 68 -22.28 12.16 -14.41
N TYR A 69 -21.15 12.84 -14.61
CA TYR A 69 -21.14 14.21 -15.12
C TYR A 69 -21.16 14.31 -16.65
N GLN A 70 -20.65 13.30 -17.38
CA GLN A 70 -20.60 13.34 -18.85
C GLN A 70 -21.88 12.84 -19.54
N LYS A 71 -22.84 12.33 -18.78
CA LYS A 71 -24.18 11.86 -19.16
C LYS A 71 -24.28 11.10 -20.50
N ASP A 72 -24.13 11.80 -21.64
CA ASP A 72 -24.34 11.25 -22.98
C ASP A 72 -23.02 10.97 -23.74
N ASN A 73 -21.87 11.23 -23.15
CA ASN A 73 -20.57 10.97 -23.77
C ASN A 73 -19.97 9.65 -23.26
N GLU A 74 -19.33 8.93 -24.15
CA GLU A 74 -18.65 7.71 -23.80
C GLU A 74 -17.39 8.02 -22.95
N VAL A 75 -17.36 7.52 -21.72
CA VAL A 75 -16.22 7.68 -20.83
C VAL A 75 -15.20 6.59 -21.11
N ARG A 76 -13.97 6.99 -21.36
CA ARG A 76 -12.84 6.05 -21.51
C ARG A 76 -12.73 5.14 -20.28
N LYS A 77 -12.62 3.84 -20.50
CA LYS A 77 -12.33 2.90 -19.42
C LYS A 77 -10.90 3.09 -18.92
N PRO A 78 -10.67 2.93 -17.59
CA PRO A 78 -9.32 2.91 -17.05
C PRO A 78 -8.46 1.85 -17.74
N ASP A 79 -7.20 2.18 -17.98
CA ASP A 79 -6.19 1.31 -18.57
C ASP A 79 -4.98 1.11 -17.63
N THR A 80 -3.93 0.50 -18.16
CA THR A 80 -2.71 0.20 -17.42
C THR A 80 -2.03 1.46 -16.86
N GLY A 81 -2.04 2.57 -17.60
CA GLY A 81 -1.45 3.83 -17.13
C GLY A 81 -2.19 4.39 -15.92
N ASP A 82 -3.52 4.39 -15.97
CA ASP A 82 -4.37 4.81 -14.84
C ASP A 82 -4.14 3.93 -13.61
N PHE A 83 -4.00 2.61 -13.82
CA PHE A 83 -3.72 1.66 -12.75
C PHE A 83 -2.35 1.93 -12.12
N LEU A 84 -1.29 2.14 -12.91
CA LEU A 84 0.04 2.43 -12.39
C LEU A 84 0.07 3.73 -11.56
N LEU A 85 -0.65 4.77 -11.99
CA LEU A 85 -0.80 6.00 -11.21
C LEU A 85 -1.52 5.75 -9.88
N ALA A 86 -2.65 5.04 -9.92
CA ALA A 86 -3.42 4.72 -8.72
C ALA A 86 -2.62 3.82 -7.76
N TYR A 87 -1.86 2.86 -8.29
CA TYR A 87 -0.97 1.99 -7.52
C TYR A 87 0.12 2.80 -6.82
N SER A 88 0.76 3.73 -7.53
CA SER A 88 1.79 4.61 -6.97
C SER A 88 1.24 5.51 -5.88
N ASP A 89 0.08 6.15 -6.10
CA ASP A 89 -0.59 6.99 -5.12
C ASP A 89 -0.88 6.23 -3.82
N ALA A 90 -1.38 4.98 -3.93
CA ALA A 90 -1.67 4.13 -2.78
C ALA A 90 -0.42 3.80 -1.96
N LEU A 91 0.72 3.49 -2.62
CA LEU A 91 1.99 3.20 -1.94
C LEU A 91 2.59 4.46 -1.28
N ILE A 92 2.50 5.61 -1.94
CA ILE A 92 2.98 6.88 -1.37
C ILE A 92 2.18 7.22 -0.11
N ALA A 93 0.86 7.06 -0.14
CA ALA A 93 0.00 7.26 1.02
C ALA A 93 0.32 6.27 2.15
N ALA A 94 0.55 4.99 1.82
CA ALA A 94 0.96 3.97 2.79
C ALA A 94 2.30 4.31 3.44
N GLN A 95 3.29 4.76 2.67
CA GLN A 95 4.59 5.15 3.21
C GLN A 95 4.47 6.40 4.10
N ASN A 96 3.61 7.36 3.76
CA ASN A 96 3.36 8.52 4.62
C ASN A 96 2.73 8.13 5.96
N ALA A 97 1.81 7.14 5.96
CA ALA A 97 1.27 6.53 7.19
C ALA A 97 2.37 5.90 8.05
N VAL A 98 3.35 5.21 7.44
CA VAL A 98 4.50 4.63 8.15
C VAL A 98 5.31 5.72 8.84
N VAL A 99 5.69 6.77 8.13
CA VAL A 99 6.48 7.89 8.68
C VAL A 99 5.75 8.54 9.85
N ALA A 100 4.45 8.79 9.72
CA ALA A 100 3.62 9.32 10.80
C ALA A 100 3.57 8.37 12.02
N GLY A 101 3.40 7.08 11.79
CA GLY A 101 3.41 6.07 12.85
C GLY A 101 4.73 6.03 13.59
N GLU A 102 5.84 5.96 12.87
CA GLU A 102 7.20 5.93 13.44
C GLU A 102 7.50 7.18 14.28
N SER A 103 7.06 8.36 13.84
CA SER A 103 7.22 9.60 14.62
C SER A 103 6.53 9.55 15.99
N MET A 104 5.52 8.69 16.14
CA MET A 104 4.76 8.46 17.39
C MET A 104 5.21 7.20 18.15
N GLY A 105 6.30 6.54 17.72
CA GLY A 105 6.82 5.31 18.30
C GLY A 105 6.02 4.05 17.94
N ILE A 106 5.20 4.10 16.90
CA ILE A 106 4.42 2.97 16.39
C ILE A 106 5.20 2.32 15.25
N GLY A 107 5.55 1.05 15.41
CA GLY A 107 6.18 0.26 14.36
C GLY A 107 5.18 -0.22 13.31
N SER A 108 5.69 -0.57 12.13
CA SER A 108 4.88 -1.01 10.99
C SER A 108 5.49 -2.19 10.26
N CYS A 109 4.66 -2.90 9.53
CA CYS A 109 5.09 -3.89 8.55
C CYS A 109 4.19 -3.78 7.31
N PHE A 110 4.82 -3.65 6.14
CA PHE A 110 4.14 -3.82 4.86
C PHE A 110 3.94 -5.31 4.58
N ILE A 111 2.74 -5.70 4.23
CA ILE A 111 2.36 -7.05 3.83
C ILE A 111 1.99 -7.01 2.35
N GLY A 112 2.90 -7.53 1.51
CA GLY A 112 2.72 -7.64 0.06
C GLY A 112 1.83 -8.80 -0.35
N ASP A 113 1.74 -9.84 0.47
CA ASP A 113 0.93 -11.05 0.23
C ASP A 113 -0.56 -10.75 -0.02
N ILE A 114 -1.02 -9.53 0.33
CA ILE A 114 -2.36 -9.06 0.00
C ILE A 114 -2.64 -9.09 -1.51
N ILE A 115 -1.60 -9.03 -2.35
CA ILE A 115 -1.71 -9.05 -3.82
C ILE A 115 -1.76 -10.50 -4.33
N GLU A 116 -1.12 -11.44 -3.63
CA GLU A 116 -0.95 -12.82 -4.13
C GLU A 116 -2.26 -13.58 -4.28
N GLN A 117 -3.21 -13.33 -3.38
CA GLN A 117 -4.57 -13.89 -3.46
C GLN A 117 -5.59 -12.79 -3.81
N TYR A 118 -5.32 -12.08 -4.89
CA TYR A 118 -6.07 -10.90 -5.31
C TYR A 118 -7.58 -11.13 -5.38
N GLU A 119 -8.03 -12.20 -6.01
CA GLU A 119 -9.46 -12.50 -6.19
C GLU A 119 -10.14 -12.71 -4.83
N PHE A 120 -9.49 -13.46 -3.93
CA PHE A 120 -10.00 -13.68 -2.58
C PHE A 120 -10.13 -12.35 -1.81
N HIS A 121 -9.09 -11.51 -1.85
CA HIS A 121 -9.11 -10.25 -1.12
C HIS A 121 -10.07 -9.23 -1.74
N ARG A 122 -10.22 -9.24 -3.07
CA ARG A 122 -11.22 -8.44 -3.75
C ARG A 122 -12.63 -8.78 -3.27
N ASP A 123 -12.96 -10.06 -3.19
CA ASP A 123 -14.27 -10.53 -2.75
C ASP A 123 -14.47 -10.28 -1.24
N LEU A 124 -13.43 -10.50 -0.42
CA LEU A 124 -13.46 -10.24 1.03
C LEU A 124 -13.82 -8.79 1.36
N PHE A 125 -13.33 -7.83 0.56
CA PHE A 125 -13.55 -6.40 0.73
C PHE A 125 -14.63 -5.82 -0.19
N ASN A 126 -15.30 -6.65 -0.99
CA ASN A 126 -16.29 -6.23 -1.99
C ASN A 126 -15.74 -5.10 -2.90
N LEU A 127 -14.52 -5.27 -3.39
CA LEU A 127 -13.86 -4.26 -4.20
C LEU A 127 -14.46 -4.22 -5.61
N PRO A 128 -14.78 -3.04 -6.15
CA PRO A 128 -15.31 -2.88 -7.50
C PRO A 128 -14.24 -3.15 -8.57
N ARG A 129 -14.66 -3.12 -9.84
CA ARG A 129 -13.86 -3.57 -10.98
C ARG A 129 -12.51 -2.86 -11.13
N TYR A 130 -12.49 -1.54 -10.94
CA TYR A 130 -11.30 -0.70 -11.19
C TYR A 130 -10.57 -0.36 -9.89
N THR A 131 -10.52 -1.33 -8.98
CA THR A 131 -9.76 -1.25 -7.73
C THR A 131 -8.93 -2.50 -7.50
N VAL A 132 -7.77 -2.32 -6.87
CA VAL A 132 -6.85 -3.43 -6.52
C VAL A 132 -6.24 -3.16 -5.15
N PRO A 133 -6.23 -4.13 -4.22
CA PRO A 133 -5.48 -3.99 -2.98
C PRO A 133 -3.97 -3.96 -3.32
N VAL A 134 -3.27 -2.94 -2.85
CA VAL A 134 -1.87 -2.68 -3.21
C VAL A 134 -0.93 -3.11 -2.09
N ALA A 135 -1.29 -2.77 -0.87
CA ALA A 135 -0.53 -3.11 0.32
C ALA A 135 -1.45 -3.21 1.53
N MET A 136 -1.13 -4.12 2.43
CA MET A 136 -1.66 -4.09 3.78
C MET A 136 -0.58 -3.56 4.71
N LEU A 137 -0.94 -2.59 5.53
CA LEU A 137 -0.07 -2.03 6.55
C LEU A 137 -0.58 -2.45 7.92
N VAL A 138 0.21 -3.24 8.64
CA VAL A 138 -0.06 -3.60 10.03
C VAL A 138 0.83 -2.78 10.96
N MET A 139 0.26 -2.19 12.01
CA MET A 139 0.96 -1.26 12.88
C MET A 139 0.64 -1.52 14.34
N GLY A 140 1.62 -1.28 15.21
CA GLY A 140 1.49 -1.41 16.66
C GLY A 140 2.76 -1.00 17.37
N TYR A 141 2.72 -0.96 18.71
CA TYR A 141 3.94 -0.71 19.47
C TYR A 141 4.89 -1.90 19.36
N PRO A 142 6.17 -1.65 18.99
CA PRO A 142 7.15 -2.72 18.84
C PRO A 142 7.44 -3.41 20.17
N ALA A 143 7.54 -4.74 20.15
CA ALA A 143 7.99 -5.50 21.31
C ALA A 143 9.45 -5.15 21.65
N LYS A 144 9.84 -5.29 22.94
CA LYS A 144 11.20 -4.94 23.42
C LYS A 144 12.34 -5.57 22.59
N GLY A 145 12.14 -6.79 22.07
CA GLY A 145 13.10 -7.47 21.21
C GLY A 145 13.27 -6.83 19.82
N GLN A 146 12.21 -6.23 19.30
CA GLN A 146 12.23 -5.57 17.97
C GLN A 146 13.05 -4.28 17.97
N LEU A 147 13.06 -3.54 19.08
CA LEU A 147 13.83 -2.31 19.22
C LEU A 147 15.37 -2.53 19.14
N LYS A 148 15.82 -3.76 19.43
CA LYS A 148 17.24 -4.15 19.37
C LYS A 148 17.62 -4.86 18.07
N ARG A 149 16.67 -5.06 17.14
CA ARG A 149 16.93 -5.77 15.89
C ARG A 149 17.88 -4.96 15.01
N LYS A 150 18.93 -5.61 14.51
CA LYS A 150 19.80 -4.99 13.51
C LYS A 150 18.99 -4.68 12.24
N LYS A 151 19.28 -3.52 11.65
CA LYS A 151 18.69 -3.18 10.34
C LYS A 151 19.10 -4.23 9.30
N PRO A 152 18.21 -4.65 8.42
CA PRO A 152 18.57 -5.55 7.33
C PRO A 152 19.58 -4.88 6.40
N VAL A 153 20.49 -5.68 5.86
CA VAL A 153 21.46 -5.23 4.86
C VAL A 153 20.69 -4.82 3.59
N ARG A 154 21.13 -3.77 2.94
CA ARG A 154 20.64 -3.31 1.65
C ARG A 154 21.79 -3.31 0.66
N PHE A 155 21.45 -3.28 -0.63
CA PHE A 155 22.44 -3.05 -1.68
C PHE A 155 23.17 -1.72 -1.47
N ASP A 156 24.44 -1.67 -1.84
CA ASP A 156 25.20 -0.42 -1.92
C ASP A 156 24.55 0.49 -2.95
N SER A 157 24.64 1.80 -2.73
CA SER A 157 24.06 2.82 -3.62
C SER A 157 24.51 2.68 -5.07
N LYS A 158 25.73 2.24 -5.33
CA LYS A 158 26.27 2.00 -6.67
C LYS A 158 25.48 0.97 -7.50
N TYR A 159 24.66 0.12 -6.85
CA TYR A 159 23.80 -0.85 -7.54
C TYR A 159 22.36 -0.36 -7.74
N VAL A 160 22.00 0.77 -7.14
CA VAL A 160 20.63 1.26 -7.12
C VAL A 160 20.51 2.63 -7.77
N VAL A 161 21.60 3.42 -7.75
CA VAL A 161 21.62 4.80 -8.25
C VAL A 161 22.47 4.88 -9.49
N SER A 162 21.90 5.33 -10.60
CA SER A 162 22.59 5.69 -11.83
C SER A 162 22.53 7.21 -12.00
N VAL A 163 23.55 7.81 -12.66
CA VAL A 163 23.59 9.26 -12.93
C VAL A 163 23.22 9.50 -14.39
N ASP A 164 22.24 10.37 -14.60
CA ASP A 164 21.71 10.81 -15.89
C ASP A 164 21.06 9.71 -16.74
N GLN A 165 21.64 8.52 -16.83
CA GLN A 165 21.15 7.41 -17.64
C GLN A 165 21.17 6.10 -16.84
N TYR A 166 20.30 5.16 -17.22
CA TYR A 166 20.28 3.82 -16.62
C TYR A 166 21.57 3.07 -16.94
N GLU A 167 22.25 2.58 -15.91
CA GLU A 167 23.45 1.77 -16.03
C GLU A 167 23.10 0.28 -16.04
N HIS A 168 23.41 -0.41 -17.17
CA HIS A 168 23.27 -1.86 -17.26
C HIS A 168 24.35 -2.58 -16.44
N PHE A 169 23.97 -3.66 -15.80
CA PHE A 169 24.93 -4.51 -15.10
C PHE A 169 25.68 -5.36 -16.11
N ASN A 170 27.00 -5.31 -16.06
CA ASN A 170 27.91 -6.23 -16.74
C ASN A 170 28.29 -7.39 -15.79
N ASP A 171 28.99 -8.40 -16.32
CA ASP A 171 29.37 -9.60 -15.57
C ASP A 171 30.22 -9.27 -14.32
N GLU A 172 31.09 -8.28 -14.38
CA GLU A 172 31.90 -7.83 -13.24
C GLU A 172 31.04 -7.22 -12.13
N LYS A 173 30.05 -6.40 -12.51
CA LYS A 173 29.12 -5.76 -11.56
C LYS A 173 28.13 -6.77 -10.96
N ILE A 174 27.80 -7.84 -11.68
CA ILE A 174 26.97 -8.96 -11.19
C ILE A 174 27.76 -9.85 -10.22
N ALA A 175 29.05 -10.05 -10.47
CA ALA A 175 29.91 -10.90 -9.66
C ALA A 175 30.42 -10.26 -8.34
N ALA A 176 30.30 -8.93 -8.22
CA ALA A 176 30.76 -8.15 -7.08
C ALA A 176 29.73 -8.05 -5.96
#